data_40ce186aa4a878327b3868722762be0a
#
_entry.id   40ce186aa4a878327b3868722762be0a
#
_cell.length_a   1.000
_cell.length_b   1.000
_cell.length_c   1.000
_cell.angle_alpha   90.00
_cell.angle_beta   90.00
_cell.angle_gamma   90.00
#
_symmetry.space_group_name_H-M   'P 1'
#
loop_
_entity.id
_entity.type
_entity.pdbx_description
1 polymer ?
#
loop_
_entity_poly.entity_id
_entity_poly.type
_entity_poly.pdbx_seq_one_letter_code
_entity_poly.pdbx_strand_id
1 'polypeptide(L)'
;MKNKNQATKLRNLCIKPLASLLVGAAFVSASMTQAIAEEKIRWKVQSTFNTGWPALGDPIAYLSKTLDESTDGRIKLKVYEPGKIVPPLEITPSISSGDLPAAYNYLAYDQGRIPSAVLFSAVPFGMEPWEYAAWWFEGEGATLAQEIYHKQNVHPLLCSTIGPETAGWYRKPIKSLDDLKGLKIRFSGLGGMVLNKIGASATLMAGGEIFAALEKGTLDATEYSMPAIDEVLGFYKIAKYNLFPGWHQPSTSTHLLVNLDLWNNLSSSDRALFEMGCTAATMRAITRGEALQGAQIKSFPEKGVTAAKLPDDVLQELKRVAAEVMAEESAKDADFKRVWESQQAFHAEYQIWKEMGYFPRDFK
;
A
#
# COMPACT_ATOMS: atom_id res chain seq x y z
N MET A 1 -65.04 -57.75 -45.40
CA MET A 1 -66.23 -58.50 -44.98
C MET A 1 -66.83 -57.79 -43.79
N LYS A 2 -67.98 -57.16 -43.94
CA LYS A 2 -69.26 -57.34 -43.24
C LYS A 2 -69.09 -57.07 -41.73
N ASN A 3 -69.90 -56.31 -41.03
CA ASN A 3 -71.24 -55.69 -41.27
C ASN A 3 -71.54 -54.87 -40.01
N LYS A 4 -72.11 -53.69 -40.18
CA LYS A 4 -73.46 -53.25 -39.85
C LYS A 4 -73.81 -53.04 -38.37
N ASN A 5 -74.09 -51.76 -38.07
CA ASN A 5 -75.43 -51.24 -37.66
C ASN A 5 -76.00 -51.74 -36.32
N GLN A 6 -76.39 -50.87 -35.45
CA GLN A 6 -77.66 -50.15 -35.50
C GLN A 6 -77.77 -49.09 -34.38
N ALA A 7 -78.45 -48.06 -34.76
CA ALA A 7 -78.93 -46.98 -33.92
C ALA A 7 -80.13 -47.42 -33.06
N THR A 8 -80.48 -46.75 -32.00
CA THR A 8 -81.80 -46.17 -31.81
C THR A 8 -82.01 -45.46 -30.47
N LYS A 9 -82.47 -44.19 -30.58
CA LYS A 9 -83.49 -43.43 -29.86
C LYS A 9 -83.32 -42.97 -28.42
N LEU A 10 -83.16 -41.66 -28.31
CA LEU A 10 -84.00 -40.65 -27.64
C LEU A 10 -84.69 -41.03 -26.29
N ARG A 11 -84.28 -40.17 -25.27
CA ARG A 11 -85.34 -39.46 -24.53
C ARG A 11 -84.77 -38.21 -23.84
N ASN A 12 -85.36 -37.07 -24.14
CA ASN A 12 -85.15 -35.76 -23.50
C ASN A 12 -85.46 -35.79 -22.03
N LEU A 13 -84.62 -35.22 -21.19
CA LEU A 13 -85.03 -34.60 -19.93
C LEU A 13 -84.26 -33.34 -19.69
N CYS A 14 -84.95 -32.22 -19.70
CA CYS A 14 -84.43 -30.90 -19.32
C CYS A 14 -84.14 -30.88 -17.83
N ILE A 15 -82.91 -30.53 -17.47
CA ILE A 15 -82.61 -29.99 -16.14
C ILE A 15 -81.65 -28.81 -16.34
N LYS A 16 -81.99 -27.69 -15.69
CA LYS A 16 -81.39 -26.35 -15.78
C LYS A 16 -79.95 -26.32 -15.37
N PRO A 17 -79.11 -25.35 -15.89
CA PRO A 17 -77.77 -25.22 -15.52
C PRO A 17 -77.63 -24.53 -14.15
N LEU A 18 -76.96 -25.17 -13.21
CA LEU A 18 -76.40 -24.53 -12.02
C LEU A 18 -74.97 -24.01 -12.40
N ALA A 19 -74.86 -22.71 -12.43
CA ALA A 19 -73.59 -22.03 -12.63
C ALA A 19 -72.71 -22.19 -11.36
N SER A 20 -71.70 -23.04 -11.41
CA SER A 20 -70.67 -23.11 -10.39
C SER A 20 -69.53 -22.22 -10.84
N LEU A 21 -69.41 -21.03 -10.21
CA LEU A 21 -68.18 -20.17 -10.26
C LEU A 21 -67.08 -20.91 -9.57
N LEU A 22 -66.10 -21.44 -10.32
CA LEU A 22 -64.83 -21.83 -9.83
C LEU A 22 -63.93 -20.58 -9.87
N VAL A 23 -63.80 -19.89 -8.71
CA VAL A 23 -62.79 -18.86 -8.47
C VAL A 23 -61.51 -19.61 -8.29
N GLY A 24 -60.66 -19.63 -9.35
CA GLY A 24 -59.28 -20.06 -9.29
C GLY A 24 -58.45 -18.99 -8.53
N ALA A 25 -58.23 -19.22 -7.24
CA ALA A 25 -57.25 -18.46 -6.48
C ALA A 25 -55.85 -18.85 -6.97
N ALA A 26 -55.32 -18.10 -7.93
CA ALA A 26 -53.87 -18.11 -8.24
C ALA A 26 -53.13 -17.53 -7.07
N PHE A 27 -52.60 -18.36 -6.20
CA PHE A 27 -51.56 -17.96 -5.24
C PHE A 27 -50.30 -17.59 -6.03
N VAL A 28 -50.16 -16.30 -6.38
CA VAL A 28 -48.90 -15.73 -6.76
C VAL A 28 -48.08 -15.66 -5.48
N SER A 29 -47.28 -16.69 -5.23
CA SER A 29 -46.20 -16.64 -4.23
C SER A 29 -45.19 -15.61 -4.69
N ALA A 30 -45.42 -14.35 -4.35
CA ALA A 30 -44.38 -13.32 -4.41
C ALA A 30 -43.31 -13.73 -3.37
N SER A 31 -42.29 -14.43 -3.85
CA SER A 31 -41.04 -14.58 -3.10
C SER A 31 -40.49 -13.16 -2.91
N MET A 32 -40.90 -12.49 -1.83
CA MET A 32 -40.19 -11.33 -1.34
C MET A 32 -38.79 -11.82 -0.92
N THR A 33 -37.85 -11.78 -1.85
CA THR A 33 -36.44 -11.75 -1.51
C THR A 33 -36.29 -10.49 -0.64
N GLN A 34 -36.33 -10.66 0.67
CA GLN A 34 -35.88 -9.62 1.57
C GLN A 34 -34.44 -9.33 1.14
N ALA A 35 -34.25 -8.22 0.43
CA ALA A 35 -32.93 -7.64 0.28
C ALA A 35 -32.46 -7.35 1.71
N ILE A 36 -31.61 -8.22 2.24
CA ILE A 36 -30.90 -7.94 3.48
C ILE A 36 -30.16 -6.64 3.19
N ALA A 37 -30.61 -5.56 3.82
CA ALA A 37 -29.95 -4.26 3.65
C ALA A 37 -28.49 -4.46 4.08
N GLU A 38 -27.57 -4.34 3.11
CA GLU A 38 -26.14 -4.45 3.39
C GLU A 38 -25.76 -3.44 4.47
N GLU A 39 -24.99 -3.88 5.45
CA GLU A 39 -24.59 -3.07 6.60
C GLU A 39 -23.80 -1.85 6.15
N LYS A 40 -24.08 -0.68 6.75
CA LYS A 40 -23.35 0.55 6.47
C LYS A 40 -22.03 0.55 7.21
N ILE A 41 -20.95 0.70 6.47
CA ILE A 41 -19.59 0.81 7.00
C ILE A 41 -19.24 2.29 7.18
N ARG A 42 -18.84 2.71 8.38
CA ARG A 42 -18.46 4.07 8.76
C ARG A 42 -17.18 4.04 9.59
N TRP A 43 -16.04 4.01 8.91
CA TRP A 43 -14.76 3.92 9.60
C TRP A 43 -14.04 5.26 9.66
N LYS A 44 -13.43 5.52 10.80
CA LYS A 44 -12.39 6.54 10.94
C LYS A 44 -11.08 5.93 10.49
N VAL A 45 -10.40 6.57 9.55
CA VAL A 45 -9.12 6.09 9.00
C VAL A 45 -8.09 7.19 9.18
N GLN A 46 -7.08 6.97 10.00
CA GLN A 46 -5.97 7.93 10.07
C GLN A 46 -4.92 7.59 9.04
N SER A 47 -4.46 8.60 8.32
CA SER A 47 -3.31 8.49 7.44
C SER A 47 -2.01 8.81 8.18
N THR A 48 -0.95 8.08 7.87
CA THR A 48 0.43 8.41 8.28
C THR A 48 0.98 9.59 7.48
N PHE A 49 0.44 9.81 6.27
CA PHE A 49 0.88 10.84 5.34
C PHE A 49 -0.24 11.85 5.10
N ASN A 50 0.14 13.11 4.87
CA ASN A 50 -0.83 14.13 4.50
C ASN A 50 -1.53 13.74 3.18
N THR A 51 -2.86 13.77 3.16
CA THR A 51 -3.67 13.30 2.03
C THR A 51 -3.50 14.13 0.75
N GLY A 52 -2.90 15.29 0.84
CA GLY A 52 -2.53 16.13 -0.30
C GLY A 52 -1.18 15.78 -0.95
N TRP A 53 -0.37 14.92 -0.34
CA TRP A 53 0.92 14.53 -0.93
C TRP A 53 0.73 13.57 -2.10
N PRO A 54 1.25 13.93 -3.31
CA PRO A 54 1.00 13.16 -4.51
C PRO A 54 1.63 11.77 -4.42
N ALA A 55 0.92 10.74 -4.84
CA ALA A 55 1.31 9.34 -4.88
C ALA A 55 1.58 8.68 -3.51
N LEU A 56 1.96 9.44 -2.48
CA LEU A 56 2.23 8.89 -1.14
C LEU A 56 1.03 8.99 -0.20
N GLY A 57 0.37 10.15 -0.14
CA GLY A 57 -0.76 10.38 0.76
C GLY A 57 -2.13 10.38 0.07
N ASP A 58 -2.20 10.74 -1.20
CA ASP A 58 -3.47 10.80 -1.93
C ASP A 58 -4.11 9.44 -2.29
N PRO A 59 -3.42 8.28 -2.23
CA PRO A 59 -4.07 6.99 -2.47
C PRO A 59 -5.21 6.69 -1.50
N ILE A 60 -5.07 7.04 -0.22
CA ILE A 60 -6.15 6.81 0.75
C ILE A 60 -7.37 7.72 0.51
N ALA A 61 -7.15 8.95 0.06
CA ALA A 61 -8.24 9.84 -0.34
C ALA A 61 -8.97 9.32 -1.59
N TYR A 62 -8.22 8.78 -2.55
CA TYR A 62 -8.77 8.10 -3.71
C TYR A 62 -9.59 6.88 -3.32
N LEU A 63 -9.07 5.99 -2.47
CA LEU A 63 -9.78 4.81 -1.97
C LEU A 63 -11.10 5.21 -1.29
N SER A 64 -11.03 6.18 -0.36
CA SER A 64 -12.21 6.68 0.36
C SER A 64 -13.30 7.17 -0.60
N LYS A 65 -12.92 7.98 -1.59
CA LYS A 65 -13.85 8.49 -2.60
C LYS A 65 -14.44 7.37 -3.45
N THR A 66 -13.59 6.45 -3.93
CA THR A 66 -14.02 5.35 -4.82
C THR A 66 -15.00 4.42 -4.09
N LEU A 67 -14.76 4.08 -2.84
CA LEU A 67 -15.67 3.24 -2.05
C LEU A 67 -17.00 3.94 -1.78
N ASP A 68 -16.99 5.24 -1.46
CA ASP A 68 -18.23 6.01 -1.27
C ASP A 68 -19.08 6.04 -2.56
N GLU A 69 -18.45 6.36 -3.69
CA GLU A 69 -19.12 6.45 -5.00
C GLU A 69 -19.60 5.09 -5.53
N SER A 70 -18.78 4.03 -5.41
CA SER A 70 -19.12 2.71 -5.92
C SER A 70 -20.16 1.97 -5.08
N THR A 71 -20.51 2.46 -3.91
CA THR A 71 -21.46 1.85 -2.98
C THR A 71 -22.64 2.77 -2.62
N ASP A 72 -22.88 3.83 -3.40
CA ASP A 72 -23.94 4.83 -3.14
C ASP A 72 -23.93 5.33 -1.68
N GLY A 73 -22.74 5.55 -1.13
CA GLY A 73 -22.56 6.02 0.23
C GLY A 73 -22.74 4.95 1.32
N ARG A 74 -22.80 3.67 0.97
CA ARG A 74 -22.88 2.58 1.97
C ARG A 74 -21.57 2.39 2.70
N ILE A 75 -20.41 2.47 2.03
CA ILE A 75 -19.08 2.43 2.64
C ILE A 75 -18.49 3.84 2.65
N LYS A 76 -18.23 4.39 3.83
CA LYS A 76 -17.60 5.70 4.00
C LYS A 76 -16.39 5.62 4.93
N LEU A 77 -15.25 5.98 4.41
CA LEU A 77 -14.02 6.14 5.17
C LEU A 77 -13.83 7.63 5.48
N LYS A 78 -13.93 8.00 6.75
CA LYS A 78 -13.56 9.36 7.17
C LYS A 78 -12.06 9.41 7.43
N VAL A 79 -11.33 9.94 6.44
CA VAL A 79 -9.87 10.04 6.51
C VAL A 79 -9.46 11.23 7.38
N TYR A 80 -8.51 10.99 8.27
CA TYR A 80 -7.91 11.97 9.16
C TYR A 80 -6.42 12.12 8.84
N GLU A 81 -5.96 13.37 8.87
CA GLU A 81 -4.56 13.73 8.67
C GLU A 81 -3.65 13.17 9.79
N PRO A 82 -2.33 13.07 9.57
CA PRO A 82 -1.38 12.54 10.54
C PRO A 82 -1.53 13.19 11.93
N GLY A 83 -1.52 12.37 12.97
CA GLY A 83 -1.56 12.82 14.36
C GLY A 83 -2.90 13.40 14.83
N LYS A 84 -3.99 13.29 14.06
CA LYS A 84 -5.30 13.82 14.47
C LYS A 84 -6.06 12.90 15.42
N ILE A 85 -5.77 11.60 15.41
CA ILE A 85 -6.39 10.63 16.33
C ILE A 85 -5.30 10.08 17.27
N VAL A 86 -4.21 9.56 16.69
CA VAL A 86 -3.07 9.00 17.44
C VAL A 86 -1.75 9.50 16.84
N PRO A 87 -0.62 9.49 17.59
CA PRO A 87 0.69 9.75 17.02
C PRO A 87 0.98 8.80 15.84
N PRO A 88 1.64 9.26 14.75
CA PRO A 88 1.85 8.43 13.55
C PRO A 88 2.58 7.10 13.80
N LEU A 89 3.46 7.02 14.79
CA LEU A 89 4.19 5.79 15.15
C LEU A 89 3.38 4.86 16.10
N GLU A 90 2.16 5.27 16.52
CA GLU A 90 1.27 4.50 17.39
C GLU A 90 0.01 3.97 16.66
N ILE A 91 0.01 4.04 15.33
CA ILE A 91 -1.14 3.61 14.51
C ILE A 91 -1.42 2.12 14.66
N THR A 92 -0.44 1.26 14.45
CA THR A 92 -0.63 -0.20 14.49
C THR A 92 -1.10 -0.71 15.86
N PRO A 93 -0.53 -0.28 17.00
CA PRO A 93 -1.09 -0.61 18.31
C PRO A 93 -2.55 -0.20 18.49
N SER A 94 -2.94 0.99 18.00
CA SER A 94 -4.32 1.48 18.12
C SER A 94 -5.31 0.68 17.27
N ILE A 95 -4.87 0.13 16.13
CA ILE A 95 -5.69 -0.81 15.33
C ILE A 95 -5.78 -2.16 16.05
N SER A 96 -4.65 -2.65 16.54
CA SER A 96 -4.56 -3.92 17.29
C SER A 96 -5.52 -3.97 18.48
N SER A 97 -5.60 -2.87 19.25
CA SER A 97 -6.51 -2.75 20.43
C SER A 97 -7.97 -2.53 20.03
N GLY A 98 -8.27 -2.16 18.76
CA GLY A 98 -9.61 -1.79 18.31
C GLY A 98 -10.00 -0.33 18.56
N ASP A 99 -9.10 0.51 19.08
CA ASP A 99 -9.34 1.94 19.29
C ASP A 99 -9.48 2.69 17.96
N LEU A 100 -8.81 2.19 16.91
CA LEU A 100 -8.88 2.69 15.55
C LEU A 100 -9.31 1.54 14.61
N PRO A 101 -10.42 1.67 13.87
CA PRO A 101 -10.89 0.60 12.99
C PRO A 101 -9.95 0.33 11.81
N ALA A 102 -9.33 1.35 11.25
CA ALA A 102 -8.40 1.23 10.14
C ALA A 102 -7.47 2.44 10.03
N ALA A 103 -6.34 2.26 9.37
CA ALA A 103 -5.42 3.34 9.04
C ALA A 103 -4.64 3.06 7.75
N TYR A 104 -4.18 4.11 7.10
CA TYR A 104 -3.24 4.05 6.00
C TYR A 104 -1.83 4.27 6.53
N ASN A 105 -0.99 3.24 6.52
CA ASN A 105 0.28 3.23 7.24
C ASN A 105 1.47 2.72 6.41
N TYR A 106 2.65 3.17 6.79
CA TYR A 106 3.94 2.69 6.29
C TYR A 106 4.49 1.66 7.28
N LEU A 107 4.53 0.38 6.88
CA LEU A 107 4.80 -0.73 7.80
C LEU A 107 6.21 -0.69 8.40
N ALA A 108 7.18 -0.05 7.75
CA ALA A 108 8.51 0.09 8.34
C ALA A 108 8.53 0.88 9.67
N TYR A 109 7.48 1.63 9.96
CA TYR A 109 7.34 2.29 11.27
C TYR A 109 7.05 1.30 12.41
N ASP A 110 6.65 0.08 12.08
CA ASP A 110 6.41 -1.00 13.05
C ASP A 110 7.68 -1.82 13.37
N GLN A 111 8.83 -1.50 12.78
CA GLN A 111 10.09 -2.28 12.91
C GLN A 111 10.46 -2.60 14.36
N GLY A 112 10.20 -1.69 15.29
CA GLY A 112 10.49 -1.90 16.70
C GLY A 112 9.62 -2.96 17.39
N ARG A 113 8.46 -3.32 16.78
CA ARG A 113 7.50 -4.32 17.29
C ARG A 113 7.46 -5.57 16.42
N ILE A 114 7.59 -5.39 15.13
CA ILE A 114 7.52 -6.43 14.10
C ILE A 114 8.75 -6.24 13.20
N PRO A 115 9.89 -6.89 13.52
CA PRO A 115 11.14 -6.68 12.77
C PRO A 115 10.98 -6.88 11.26
N SER A 116 10.19 -7.87 10.84
CA SER A 116 9.91 -8.17 9.43
C SER A 116 9.05 -7.13 8.71
N ALA A 117 8.38 -6.22 9.41
CA ALA A 117 7.48 -5.22 8.82
C ALA A 117 8.18 -4.33 7.77
N VAL A 118 9.46 -4.03 7.96
CA VAL A 118 10.27 -3.23 7.03
C VAL A 118 10.34 -3.85 5.64
N LEU A 119 10.32 -5.19 5.55
CA LEU A 119 10.42 -5.94 4.28
C LEU A 119 9.19 -5.75 3.39
N PHE A 120 8.04 -5.44 3.97
CA PHE A 120 6.81 -5.12 3.22
C PHE A 120 6.71 -3.66 2.81
N SER A 121 7.68 -2.84 3.18
CA SER A 121 7.67 -1.40 2.90
C SER A 121 8.76 -1.00 1.93
N ALA A 122 10.02 -1.28 2.26
CA ALA A 122 11.17 -0.94 1.45
C ALA A 122 12.40 -1.74 1.87
N VAL A 123 13.19 -2.15 0.88
CA VAL A 123 14.41 -2.95 1.10
C VAL A 123 15.58 -2.31 0.35
N PRO A 124 16.71 -2.05 0.99
CA PRO A 124 17.90 -1.55 0.32
C PRO A 124 18.33 -2.46 -0.83
N PHE A 125 18.53 -1.85 -2.02
CA PHE A 125 18.85 -2.57 -3.27
C PHE A 125 17.84 -3.68 -3.64
N GLY A 126 16.61 -3.59 -3.13
CA GLY A 126 15.53 -4.56 -3.34
C GLY A 126 14.75 -4.35 -4.64
N MET A 127 13.52 -4.80 -4.62
CA MET A 127 12.63 -4.82 -5.78
C MET A 127 12.21 -3.44 -6.25
N GLU A 128 12.10 -3.26 -7.56
CA GLU A 128 11.44 -2.12 -8.18
C GLU A 128 9.90 -2.23 -8.04
N PRO A 129 9.12 -1.16 -8.28
CA PRO A 129 7.68 -1.14 -7.98
C PRO A 129 6.88 -2.28 -8.61
N TRP A 130 7.12 -2.57 -9.89
CA TRP A 130 6.40 -3.63 -10.59
C TRP A 130 6.78 -5.02 -10.11
N GLU A 131 8.04 -5.22 -9.79
CA GLU A 131 8.54 -6.47 -9.23
C GLU A 131 7.96 -6.71 -7.83
N TYR A 132 7.94 -5.66 -6.99
CA TYR A 132 7.32 -5.72 -5.67
C TYR A 132 5.82 -6.02 -5.76
N ALA A 133 5.10 -5.34 -6.67
CA ALA A 133 3.68 -5.58 -6.88
C ALA A 133 3.43 -7.03 -7.36
N ALA A 134 4.27 -7.55 -8.26
CA ALA A 134 4.17 -8.93 -8.70
C ALA A 134 4.42 -9.94 -7.56
N TRP A 135 5.43 -9.70 -6.72
CA TRP A 135 5.67 -10.52 -5.52
C TRP A 135 4.50 -10.46 -4.53
N TRP A 136 3.90 -9.26 -4.37
CA TRP A 136 2.77 -9.09 -3.45
C TRP A 136 1.51 -9.82 -3.92
N PHE A 137 1.12 -9.65 -5.19
CA PHE A 137 -0.17 -10.15 -5.71
C PHE A 137 -0.09 -11.59 -6.23
N GLU A 138 1.03 -12.00 -6.82
CA GLU A 138 1.19 -13.31 -7.48
C GLU A 138 2.20 -14.22 -6.77
N GLY A 139 3.03 -13.65 -5.89
CA GLY A 139 3.93 -14.39 -5.02
C GLY A 139 3.37 -14.57 -3.62
N GLU A 140 4.25 -14.66 -2.63
CA GLU A 140 3.89 -14.91 -1.23
C GLU A 140 3.67 -13.62 -0.41
N GLY A 141 3.86 -12.43 -1.00
CA GLY A 141 3.92 -11.17 -0.26
C GLY A 141 2.69 -10.90 0.60
N ALA A 142 1.48 -10.97 0.02
CA ALA A 142 0.23 -10.73 0.74
C ALA A 142 0.01 -11.77 1.85
N THR A 143 0.25 -13.05 1.55
CA THR A 143 0.07 -14.15 2.51
C THR A 143 1.00 -13.98 3.72
N LEU A 144 2.29 -13.73 3.49
CA LEU A 144 3.28 -13.53 4.55
C LEU A 144 2.95 -12.31 5.42
N ALA A 145 2.55 -11.19 4.78
CA ALA A 145 2.15 -9.99 5.51
C ALA A 145 0.93 -10.25 6.39
N GLN A 146 -0.09 -10.94 5.85
CA GLN A 146 -1.30 -11.28 6.60
C GLN A 146 -0.98 -12.22 7.77
N GLU A 147 -0.23 -13.29 7.56
CA GLU A 147 0.16 -14.22 8.63
C GLU A 147 0.87 -13.51 9.79
N ILE A 148 1.75 -12.56 9.49
CA ILE A 148 2.51 -11.82 10.49
C ILE A 148 1.62 -10.81 11.22
N TYR A 149 0.86 -9.99 10.48
CA TYR A 149 0.03 -8.94 11.06
C TYR A 149 -1.24 -9.47 11.75
N HIS A 150 -1.77 -10.64 11.33
CA HIS A 150 -2.88 -11.28 12.04
C HIS A 150 -2.51 -11.65 13.47
N LYS A 151 -1.24 -11.96 13.77
CA LYS A 151 -0.75 -12.16 15.14
C LYS A 151 -0.91 -10.89 15.99
N GLN A 152 -1.07 -9.73 15.37
CA GLN A 152 -1.28 -8.42 15.98
C GLN A 152 -2.74 -7.96 15.91
N ASN A 153 -3.68 -8.82 15.54
CA ASN A 153 -5.09 -8.47 15.29
C ASN A 153 -5.26 -7.38 14.21
N VAL A 154 -4.41 -7.38 13.17
CA VAL A 154 -4.41 -6.39 12.07
C VAL A 154 -4.39 -7.11 10.73
N HIS A 155 -5.22 -6.67 9.78
CA HIS A 155 -5.24 -7.16 8.39
C HIS A 155 -4.66 -6.11 7.45
N PRO A 156 -3.52 -6.39 6.77
CA PRO A 156 -2.88 -5.47 5.84
C PRO A 156 -3.37 -5.68 4.40
N LEU A 157 -3.62 -4.58 3.70
CA LEU A 157 -3.89 -4.53 2.25
C LEU A 157 -2.89 -3.58 1.59
N LEU A 158 -2.23 -3.99 0.53
CA LEU A 158 -1.37 -3.09 -0.26
C LEU A 158 -2.24 -2.03 -0.94
N CYS A 159 -2.07 -0.77 -0.58
CA CYS A 159 -2.87 0.34 -1.08
C CYS A 159 -2.04 1.42 -1.80
N SER A 160 -0.74 1.30 -1.80
CA SER A 160 0.16 2.14 -2.60
C SER A 160 1.50 1.47 -2.77
N THR A 161 2.09 1.69 -3.93
CA THR A 161 3.52 1.50 -4.18
C THR A 161 3.99 2.67 -5.02
N ILE A 162 5.10 3.29 -4.67
CA ILE A 162 5.73 4.36 -5.44
C ILE A 162 7.08 3.90 -5.98
N GLY A 163 7.59 4.64 -6.97
CA GLY A 163 8.89 4.41 -7.60
C GLY A 163 10.07 4.71 -6.66
N PRO A 164 11.30 4.63 -7.21
CA PRO A 164 12.49 4.84 -6.41
C PRO A 164 12.51 6.24 -5.80
N GLU A 165 12.94 6.31 -4.56
CA GLU A 165 13.12 7.56 -3.85
C GLU A 165 14.45 8.23 -4.20
N THR A 166 14.73 9.36 -3.56
CA THR A 166 16.07 9.97 -3.60
C THR A 166 16.94 9.36 -2.51
N ALA A 167 18.27 9.41 -2.64
CA ALA A 167 19.16 9.04 -1.54
C ALA A 167 19.12 10.06 -0.38
N GLY A 168 18.40 11.14 -0.57
CA GLY A 168 18.12 12.15 0.44
C GLY A 168 18.57 13.56 0.07
N TRP A 169 18.35 14.47 1.01
CA TRP A 169 18.66 15.89 0.95
C TRP A 169 19.76 16.24 1.94
N TYR A 170 20.81 16.86 1.43
CA TYR A 170 22.03 17.14 2.17
C TYR A 170 22.37 18.61 2.11
N ARG A 171 22.91 19.15 3.20
CA ARG A 171 23.46 20.53 3.22
C ARG A 171 24.78 20.63 2.43
N LYS A 172 25.55 19.55 2.37
CA LYS A 172 26.82 19.42 1.67
C LYS A 172 26.78 18.23 0.73
N PRO A 173 27.58 18.25 -0.36
CA PRO A 173 27.66 17.08 -1.24
C PRO A 173 28.33 15.91 -0.50
N ILE A 174 27.92 14.69 -0.82
CA ILE A 174 28.59 13.46 -0.39
C ILE A 174 29.51 13.03 -1.54
N LYS A 175 30.79 13.01 -1.26
CA LYS A 175 31.86 12.67 -2.22
C LYS A 175 32.58 11.38 -1.87
N SER A 176 32.47 10.93 -0.63
CA SER A 176 33.09 9.72 -0.10
C SER A 176 32.28 9.18 1.09
N LEU A 177 32.64 7.98 1.54
CA LEU A 177 32.07 7.37 2.77
C LEU A 177 32.41 8.21 4.02
N ASP A 178 33.52 8.91 4.03
CA ASP A 178 33.90 9.74 5.18
C ASP A 178 32.92 10.89 5.41
N ASP A 179 32.27 11.38 4.35
CA ASP A 179 31.26 12.44 4.46
C ASP A 179 29.97 11.95 5.17
N LEU A 180 29.77 10.64 5.27
CA LEU A 180 28.64 10.03 5.99
C LEU A 180 28.93 9.80 7.47
N LYS A 181 30.20 9.74 7.90
CA LYS A 181 30.59 9.50 9.29
C LYS A 181 30.19 10.67 10.19
N GLY A 182 29.48 10.38 11.26
CA GLY A 182 28.97 11.37 12.21
C GLY A 182 27.85 12.25 11.69
N LEU A 183 27.38 12.05 10.43
CA LEU A 183 26.28 12.80 9.84
C LEU A 183 24.98 12.53 10.62
N LYS A 184 24.34 13.58 11.12
CA LYS A 184 23.03 13.49 11.77
C LYS A 184 21.95 13.53 10.70
N ILE A 185 21.36 12.39 10.44
CA ILE A 185 20.38 12.24 9.36
C ILE A 185 19.07 11.60 9.84
N ARG A 186 17.95 12.14 9.40
CA ARG A 186 16.69 11.41 9.50
C ARG A 186 16.66 10.34 8.42
N PHE A 187 16.48 9.09 8.84
CA PHE A 187 16.42 7.97 7.93
C PHE A 187 15.50 6.88 8.50
N SER A 188 14.73 6.21 7.64
CA SER A 188 13.80 5.16 8.06
C SER A 188 14.28 3.75 7.74
N GLY A 189 13.76 2.77 8.47
CA GLY A 189 13.88 1.35 8.16
C GLY A 189 15.31 0.84 8.06
N LEU A 190 15.51 -0.14 7.19
CA LEU A 190 16.79 -0.82 6.99
C LEU A 190 17.91 0.13 6.49
N GLY A 191 17.56 1.14 5.70
CA GLY A 191 18.53 2.14 5.25
C GLY A 191 19.16 2.90 6.41
N GLY A 192 18.39 3.24 7.44
CA GLY A 192 18.90 3.85 8.68
C GLY A 192 19.89 2.94 9.41
N MET A 193 19.60 1.62 9.45
CA MET A 193 20.52 0.64 10.06
C MET A 193 21.84 0.55 9.29
N VAL A 194 21.79 0.56 7.96
CA VAL A 194 22.96 0.58 7.08
C VAL A 194 23.83 1.82 7.36
N LEU A 195 23.21 3.01 7.42
CA LEU A 195 23.93 4.25 7.69
C LEU A 195 24.55 4.27 9.09
N ASN A 196 23.86 3.80 10.11
CA ASN A 196 24.40 3.67 11.46
C ASN A 196 25.64 2.75 11.48
N LYS A 197 25.60 1.65 10.73
CA LYS A 197 26.72 0.71 10.64
C LYS A 197 27.95 1.31 9.93
N ILE A 198 27.75 2.27 9.03
CA ILE A 198 28.82 3.03 8.37
C ILE A 198 29.38 4.15 9.28
N GLY A 199 28.66 4.47 10.36
CA GLY A 199 29.11 5.50 11.33
C GLY A 199 28.34 6.83 11.24
N ALA A 200 27.22 6.90 10.49
CA ALA A 200 26.28 8.01 10.60
C ALA A 200 25.47 7.93 11.90
N SER A 201 24.72 8.98 12.20
CA SER A 201 23.74 9.02 13.29
C SER A 201 22.35 9.13 12.68
N ALA A 202 21.79 8.00 12.25
CA ALA A 202 20.47 7.94 11.66
C ALA A 202 19.39 7.80 12.76
N THR A 203 18.34 8.61 12.67
CA THR A 203 17.18 8.58 13.59
C THR A 203 15.89 8.57 12.81
N LEU A 204 14.89 7.83 13.30
CA LEU A 204 13.53 7.85 12.77
C LEU A 204 12.77 9.05 13.34
N MET A 205 12.05 9.77 12.46
CA MET A 205 11.21 10.91 12.80
C MET A 205 10.02 10.97 11.84
N ALA A 206 8.84 11.34 12.33
CA ALA A 206 7.65 11.55 11.48
C ALA A 206 7.85 12.71 10.49
N GLY A 207 7.28 12.59 9.28
CA GLY A 207 7.53 13.53 8.18
C GLY A 207 7.27 15.00 8.52
N GLY A 208 6.22 15.30 9.29
CA GLY A 208 5.88 16.66 9.69
C GLY A 208 6.89 17.36 10.62
N GLU A 209 7.81 16.62 11.23
CA GLU A 209 8.79 17.14 12.19
C GLU A 209 10.15 17.46 11.53
N ILE A 210 10.41 16.90 10.35
CA ILE A 210 11.72 16.89 9.70
C ILE A 210 12.18 18.31 9.33
N PHE A 211 11.29 19.11 8.72
CA PHE A 211 11.64 20.46 8.29
C PHE A 211 12.17 21.30 9.45
N ALA A 212 11.45 21.29 10.58
CA ALA A 212 11.86 22.05 11.77
C ALA A 212 13.19 21.53 12.35
N ALA A 213 13.46 20.23 12.30
CA ALA A 213 14.71 19.65 12.76
C ALA A 213 15.89 20.03 11.85
N LEU A 214 15.68 20.04 10.54
CA LEU A 214 16.65 20.57 9.58
C LEU A 214 16.90 22.07 9.82
N GLU A 215 15.85 22.88 9.91
CA GLU A 215 15.95 24.33 10.09
C GLU A 215 16.76 24.69 11.35
N LYS A 216 16.50 24.00 12.48
CA LYS A 216 17.22 24.19 13.74
C LYS A 216 18.64 23.62 13.73
N GLY A 217 19.06 22.87 12.69
CA GLY A 217 20.37 22.24 12.61
C GLY A 217 20.55 21.04 13.53
N THR A 218 19.47 20.46 14.07
CA THR A 218 19.53 19.19 14.80
C THR A 218 19.71 18.01 13.86
N LEU A 219 19.38 18.18 12.57
CA LEU A 219 19.69 17.29 11.47
C LEU A 219 20.58 18.01 10.44
N ASP A 220 21.54 17.30 9.89
CA ASP A 220 22.39 17.74 8.78
C ASP A 220 21.79 17.35 7.43
N ALA A 221 21.03 16.26 7.40
CA ALA A 221 20.44 15.69 6.20
C ALA A 221 19.12 14.94 6.52
N THR A 222 18.39 14.62 5.49
CA THR A 222 17.19 13.76 5.58
C THR A 222 16.99 12.98 4.28
N GLU A 223 16.46 11.78 4.37
CA GLU A 223 15.67 11.17 3.32
C GLU A 223 14.18 11.28 3.67
N TYR A 224 13.31 11.15 2.69
CA TYR A 224 11.90 10.99 2.95
C TYR A 224 11.17 10.25 1.84
N SER A 225 11.25 10.76 0.59
CA SER A 225 10.50 10.14 -0.51
C SER A 225 11.06 10.55 -1.90
N MET A 226 10.16 10.67 -2.87
CA MET A 226 10.45 11.09 -4.24
C MET A 226 10.56 12.63 -4.35
N PRO A 227 11.27 13.16 -5.36
CA PRO A 227 11.45 14.61 -5.54
C PRO A 227 10.17 15.45 -5.45
N ALA A 228 9.07 14.99 -6.07
CA ALA A 228 7.81 15.75 -6.06
C ALA A 228 7.10 15.75 -4.70
N ILE A 229 7.36 14.78 -3.84
CA ILE A 229 6.83 14.71 -2.47
C ILE A 229 7.69 15.59 -1.56
N ASP A 230 9.01 15.46 -1.66
CA ASP A 230 9.97 16.23 -0.87
C ASP A 230 9.88 17.73 -1.14
N GLU A 231 9.48 18.10 -2.36
CA GLU A 231 9.17 19.49 -2.73
C GLU A 231 8.11 20.10 -1.83
N VAL A 232 7.02 19.37 -1.59
CA VAL A 232 5.92 19.85 -0.73
C VAL A 232 6.40 20.02 0.72
N LEU A 233 7.35 19.19 1.16
CA LEU A 233 7.96 19.27 2.49
C LEU A 233 9.00 20.41 2.63
N GLY A 234 9.44 20.98 1.51
CA GLY A 234 10.27 22.16 1.48
C GLY A 234 11.73 21.96 1.86
N PHE A 235 12.25 20.74 1.87
CA PHE A 235 13.64 20.43 2.25
C PHE A 235 14.67 21.20 1.42
N TYR A 236 14.35 21.47 0.16
CA TYR A 236 15.18 22.25 -0.76
C TYR A 236 15.50 23.67 -0.27
N LYS A 237 14.72 24.22 0.67
CA LYS A 237 14.99 25.55 1.24
C LYS A 237 16.24 25.54 2.10
N ILE A 238 16.56 24.41 2.71
CA ILE A 238 17.61 24.23 3.72
C ILE A 238 18.76 23.38 3.18
N ALA A 239 18.45 22.21 2.61
CA ALA A 239 19.39 21.27 2.04
C ALA A 239 19.42 21.42 0.51
N LYS A 240 20.60 21.72 -0.05
CA LYS A 240 20.75 22.10 -1.46
C LYS A 240 21.24 20.99 -2.38
N TYR A 241 21.54 19.82 -1.83
CA TYR A 241 21.99 18.66 -2.58
C TYR A 241 20.95 17.56 -2.45
N ASN A 242 20.29 17.21 -3.56
CA ASN A 242 19.42 16.05 -3.65
C ASN A 242 20.15 14.94 -4.38
N LEU A 243 20.42 13.82 -3.70
CA LEU A 243 21.28 12.77 -4.19
C LEU A 243 20.50 11.56 -4.71
N PHE A 244 21.07 10.84 -5.67
CA PHE A 244 20.51 9.69 -6.36
C PHE A 244 21.54 8.56 -6.52
N PRO A 245 21.10 7.31 -6.75
CA PRO A 245 19.72 6.80 -6.62
C PRO A 245 19.32 6.61 -5.16
N GLY A 246 18.01 6.45 -4.92
CA GLY A 246 17.47 6.03 -3.63
C GLY A 246 17.74 4.55 -3.36
N TRP A 247 18.98 4.23 -3.08
CA TRP A 247 19.51 2.88 -2.89
C TRP A 247 18.78 2.09 -1.81
N HIS A 248 18.25 2.76 -0.82
CA HIS A 248 17.56 2.20 0.35
C HIS A 248 16.09 1.86 0.07
N GLN A 249 15.48 2.54 -0.89
CA GLN A 249 14.07 2.39 -1.27
C GLN A 249 13.90 2.48 -2.79
N PRO A 250 14.27 1.40 -3.53
CA PRO A 250 13.96 1.30 -4.97
C PRO A 250 12.47 1.29 -5.25
N SER A 251 11.67 0.91 -4.27
CA SER A 251 10.23 1.12 -4.17
C SER A 251 9.82 1.34 -2.73
N THR A 252 8.70 2.05 -2.51
CA THR A 252 8.11 2.25 -1.18
C THR A 252 6.65 1.87 -1.22
N SER A 253 6.25 0.98 -0.31
CA SER A 253 4.87 0.46 -0.26
C SER A 253 4.18 0.86 1.03
N THR A 254 2.91 1.24 0.92
CA THR A 254 2.04 1.60 2.04
C THR A 254 0.74 0.82 2.00
N HIS A 255 0.17 0.60 3.15
CA HIS A 255 -0.90 -0.36 3.34
C HIS A 255 -2.10 0.27 4.05
N LEU A 256 -3.29 -0.17 3.66
CA LEU A 256 -4.46 -0.03 4.52
C LEU A 256 -4.39 -1.14 5.56
N LEU A 257 -4.30 -0.76 6.82
CA LEU A 257 -4.40 -1.66 7.95
C LEU A 257 -5.83 -1.61 8.50
N VAL A 258 -6.44 -2.76 8.70
CA VAL A 258 -7.78 -2.88 9.25
C VAL A 258 -7.71 -3.76 10.50
N ASN A 259 -8.45 -3.43 11.55
CA ASN A 259 -8.61 -4.33 12.69
C ASN A 259 -9.14 -5.68 12.19
N LEU A 260 -8.51 -6.79 12.58
CA LEU A 260 -8.79 -8.12 12.03
C LEU A 260 -10.21 -8.60 12.34
N ASP A 261 -10.74 -8.27 13.53
CA ASP A 261 -12.10 -8.65 13.87
C ASP A 261 -13.12 -7.93 12.98
N LEU A 262 -12.90 -6.64 12.71
CA LEU A 262 -13.73 -5.87 11.77
C LEU A 262 -13.61 -6.42 10.35
N TRP A 263 -12.40 -6.76 9.90
CA TRP A 263 -12.18 -7.37 8.58
C TRP A 263 -12.92 -8.70 8.43
N ASN A 264 -12.84 -9.55 9.43
CA ASN A 264 -13.50 -10.87 9.44
C ASN A 264 -15.02 -10.77 9.43
N ASN A 265 -15.59 -9.69 9.97
CA ASN A 265 -17.01 -9.43 9.98
C ASN A 265 -17.56 -8.83 8.66
N LEU A 266 -16.67 -8.40 7.76
CA LEU A 266 -17.09 -7.91 6.44
C LEU A 266 -17.68 -9.03 5.59
N SER A 267 -18.67 -8.70 4.76
CA SER A 267 -19.13 -9.58 3.69
C SER A 267 -18.01 -9.87 2.68
N SER A 268 -18.11 -10.96 1.94
CA SER A 268 -17.14 -11.26 0.86
C SER A 268 -17.13 -10.17 -0.22
N SER A 269 -18.29 -9.59 -0.53
CA SER A 269 -18.40 -8.48 -1.46
C SER A 269 -17.70 -7.22 -0.95
N ASP A 270 -17.82 -6.89 0.34
CA ASP A 270 -17.15 -5.74 0.91
C ASP A 270 -15.63 -5.91 0.94
N ARG A 271 -15.15 -7.10 1.34
CA ARG A 271 -13.72 -7.41 1.27
C ARG A 271 -13.18 -7.22 -0.15
N ALA A 272 -13.87 -7.77 -1.15
CA ALA A 272 -13.48 -7.60 -2.56
C ALA A 272 -13.46 -6.13 -3.00
N LEU A 273 -14.39 -5.28 -2.53
CA LEU A 273 -14.39 -3.84 -2.80
C LEU A 273 -13.16 -3.14 -2.21
N PHE A 274 -12.77 -3.47 -0.97
CA PHE A 274 -11.54 -2.93 -0.37
C PHE A 274 -10.29 -3.38 -1.13
N GLU A 275 -10.19 -4.66 -1.48
CA GLU A 275 -9.07 -5.23 -2.24
C GLU A 275 -8.94 -4.58 -3.63
N MET A 276 -10.04 -4.50 -4.40
CA MET A 276 -10.06 -3.83 -5.70
C MET A 276 -9.72 -2.34 -5.58
N GLY A 277 -10.28 -1.66 -4.58
CA GLY A 277 -10.02 -0.25 -4.34
C GLY A 277 -8.56 0.02 -4.00
N CYS A 278 -7.94 -0.81 -3.17
CA CYS A 278 -6.51 -0.73 -2.84
C CYS A 278 -5.61 -1.06 -4.05
N THR A 279 -5.98 -2.06 -4.87
CA THR A 279 -5.28 -2.36 -6.12
C THR A 279 -5.32 -1.17 -7.08
N ALA A 280 -6.48 -0.55 -7.26
CA ALA A 280 -6.62 0.65 -8.09
C ALA A 280 -5.82 1.84 -7.52
N ALA A 281 -5.82 2.03 -6.21
CA ALA A 281 -5.03 3.05 -5.54
C ALA A 281 -3.52 2.83 -5.74
N THR A 282 -3.05 1.58 -5.67
CA THR A 282 -1.66 1.20 -5.92
C THR A 282 -1.24 1.52 -7.36
N MET A 283 -2.05 1.15 -8.37
CA MET A 283 -1.78 1.49 -9.76
C MET A 283 -1.68 3.01 -9.97
N ARG A 284 -2.62 3.75 -9.36
CA ARG A 284 -2.63 5.20 -9.43
C ARG A 284 -1.39 5.83 -8.78
N ALA A 285 -0.94 5.29 -7.64
CA ALA A 285 0.26 5.77 -6.96
C ALA A 285 1.52 5.57 -7.80
N ILE A 286 1.72 4.36 -8.36
CA ILE A 286 2.84 4.07 -9.26
C ILE A 286 2.86 5.05 -10.42
N THR A 287 1.76 5.15 -11.16
CA THR A 287 1.71 5.97 -12.39
C THR A 287 1.87 7.46 -12.10
N ARG A 288 1.27 7.97 -11.02
CA ARG A 288 1.40 9.37 -10.61
C ARG A 288 2.80 9.68 -10.10
N GLY A 289 3.39 8.77 -9.30
CA GLY A 289 4.75 8.88 -8.83
C GLY A 289 5.73 9.03 -10.00
N GLU A 290 5.69 8.11 -10.95
CA GLU A 290 6.57 8.12 -12.13
C GLU A 290 6.38 9.37 -13.01
N ALA A 291 5.15 9.82 -13.19
CA ALA A 291 4.85 10.95 -14.09
C ALA A 291 5.41 12.30 -13.60
N LEU A 292 5.61 12.49 -12.29
CA LEU A 292 5.93 13.80 -11.72
C LEU A 292 7.44 14.08 -11.64
N GLN A 293 8.30 13.06 -11.54
CA GLN A 293 9.68 13.25 -11.09
C GLN A 293 10.55 13.98 -12.10
N GLY A 294 10.38 13.71 -13.39
CA GLY A 294 11.17 14.36 -14.44
C GLY A 294 11.02 15.89 -14.46
N ALA A 295 9.78 16.37 -14.37
CA ALA A 295 9.49 17.82 -14.31
C ALA A 295 10.03 18.43 -13.00
N GLN A 296 9.91 17.71 -11.89
CA GLN A 296 10.41 18.17 -10.59
C GLN A 296 11.92 18.34 -10.58
N ILE A 297 12.67 17.33 -11.04
CA ILE A 297 14.14 17.40 -11.12
C ILE A 297 14.59 18.53 -12.06
N LYS A 298 13.87 18.72 -13.17
CA LYS A 298 14.14 19.82 -14.12
C LYS A 298 14.02 21.20 -13.47
N SER A 299 13.15 21.37 -12.46
CA SER A 299 12.95 22.64 -11.76
C SER A 299 14.02 22.94 -10.68
N PHE A 300 14.85 21.99 -10.31
CA PHE A 300 15.82 22.12 -9.21
C PHE A 300 16.81 23.28 -9.36
N PRO A 301 17.40 23.55 -10.55
CA PRO A 301 18.34 24.68 -10.69
C PRO A 301 17.71 26.03 -10.34
N GLU A 302 16.44 26.26 -10.68
CA GLU A 302 15.70 27.48 -10.35
C GLU A 302 15.54 27.69 -8.84
N LYS A 303 15.61 26.61 -8.05
CA LYS A 303 15.54 26.61 -6.59
C LYS A 303 16.92 26.57 -5.91
N GLY A 304 17.98 26.64 -6.71
CA GLY A 304 19.37 26.55 -6.25
C GLY A 304 19.72 25.16 -5.70
N VAL A 305 19.06 24.11 -6.20
CA VAL A 305 19.29 22.70 -5.83
C VAL A 305 20.19 22.04 -6.86
N THR A 306 21.16 21.29 -6.40
CA THR A 306 22.00 20.40 -7.19
C THR A 306 21.49 18.97 -7.06
N ALA A 307 20.98 18.40 -8.18
CA ALA A 307 20.73 16.96 -8.29
C ALA A 307 22.05 16.28 -8.70
N ALA A 308 22.50 15.30 -7.93
CA ALA A 308 23.73 14.58 -8.21
C ALA A 308 23.61 13.08 -7.91
N LYS A 309 24.44 12.27 -8.56
CA LYS A 309 24.57 10.87 -8.23
C LYS A 309 25.53 10.69 -7.06
N LEU A 310 25.26 9.72 -6.20
CA LEU A 310 26.24 9.22 -5.26
C LEU A 310 27.41 8.60 -6.03
N PRO A 311 28.64 8.71 -5.50
CA PRO A 311 29.80 8.02 -6.08
C PRO A 311 29.60 6.49 -6.08
N ASP A 312 30.12 5.83 -7.11
CA ASP A 312 29.94 4.38 -7.28
C ASP A 312 30.57 3.56 -6.15
N ASP A 313 31.71 4.00 -5.64
CA ASP A 313 32.40 3.37 -4.49
C ASP A 313 31.56 3.48 -3.19
N VAL A 314 30.87 4.61 -3.00
CA VAL A 314 29.90 4.79 -1.89
C VAL A 314 28.73 3.83 -2.05
N LEU A 315 28.15 3.73 -3.27
CA LEU A 315 27.04 2.80 -3.53
C LEU A 315 27.43 1.33 -3.34
N GLN A 316 28.64 0.94 -3.77
CA GLN A 316 29.15 -0.42 -3.58
C GLN A 316 29.29 -0.77 -2.09
N GLU A 317 29.83 0.14 -1.29
CA GLU A 317 29.96 -0.09 0.14
C GLU A 317 28.59 -0.12 0.85
N LEU A 318 27.67 0.78 0.49
CA LEU A 318 26.28 0.74 0.98
C LEU A 318 25.61 -0.61 0.68
N LYS A 319 25.83 -1.15 -0.52
CA LYS A 319 25.30 -2.46 -0.92
C LYS A 319 25.89 -3.59 -0.08
N ARG A 320 27.21 -3.55 0.14
CA ARG A 320 27.91 -4.55 0.96
C ARG A 320 27.39 -4.53 2.40
N VAL A 321 27.28 -3.34 3.00
CA VAL A 321 26.78 -3.18 4.37
C VAL A 321 25.29 -3.53 4.47
N ALA A 322 24.49 -3.24 3.44
CA ALA A 322 23.10 -3.66 3.40
C ALA A 322 22.96 -5.18 3.47
N ALA A 323 23.80 -5.93 2.73
CA ALA A 323 23.79 -7.38 2.80
C ALA A 323 24.15 -7.91 4.21
N GLU A 324 25.06 -7.26 4.91
CA GLU A 324 25.37 -7.60 6.32
C GLU A 324 24.19 -7.35 7.25
N VAL A 325 23.52 -6.19 7.11
CA VAL A 325 22.32 -5.87 7.91
C VAL A 325 21.22 -6.90 7.67
N MET A 326 20.97 -7.26 6.41
CA MET A 326 19.97 -8.27 6.07
C MET A 326 20.28 -9.65 6.68
N ALA A 327 21.56 -10.05 6.68
CA ALA A 327 21.98 -11.31 7.29
C ALA A 327 21.82 -11.27 8.82
N GLU A 328 22.21 -10.16 9.47
CA GLU A 328 22.09 -9.98 10.92
C GLU A 328 20.63 -9.99 11.37
N GLU A 329 19.73 -9.29 10.66
CA GLU A 329 18.31 -9.25 10.99
C GLU A 329 17.63 -10.62 10.73
N SER A 330 18.01 -11.31 9.66
CA SER A 330 17.54 -12.69 9.39
C SER A 330 17.98 -13.67 10.47
N ALA A 331 19.14 -13.47 11.09
CA ALA A 331 19.61 -14.31 12.18
C ALA A 331 18.86 -14.06 13.51
N LYS A 332 18.28 -12.87 13.70
CA LYS A 332 17.57 -12.48 14.91
C LYS A 332 16.08 -12.84 14.91
N ASP A 333 15.44 -12.83 13.76
CA ASP A 333 13.98 -12.97 13.63
C ASP A 333 13.61 -13.96 12.52
N ALA A 334 12.84 -14.99 12.88
CA ALA A 334 12.46 -16.05 11.96
C ALA A 334 11.46 -15.59 10.89
N ASP A 335 10.52 -14.69 11.22
CA ASP A 335 9.59 -14.11 10.27
C ASP A 335 10.34 -13.17 9.29
N PHE A 336 11.31 -12.40 9.77
CA PHE A 336 12.19 -11.60 8.91
C PHE A 336 12.93 -12.48 7.91
N LYS A 337 13.57 -13.54 8.39
CA LYS A 337 14.28 -14.50 7.54
C LYS A 337 13.37 -15.09 6.46
N ARG A 338 12.20 -15.57 6.84
CA ARG A 338 11.23 -16.19 5.92
C ARG A 338 10.78 -15.23 4.83
N VAL A 339 10.42 -13.99 5.21
CA VAL A 339 10.01 -12.96 4.24
C VAL A 339 11.15 -12.58 3.32
N TRP A 340 12.37 -12.43 3.85
CA TRP A 340 13.53 -12.10 3.05
C TRP A 340 13.90 -13.20 2.06
N GLU A 341 13.88 -14.46 2.48
CA GLU A 341 14.12 -15.62 1.59
C GLU A 341 13.08 -15.69 0.45
N SER A 342 11.80 -15.42 0.74
CA SER A 342 10.75 -15.34 -0.27
C SER A 342 11.02 -14.21 -1.28
N GLN A 343 11.40 -13.02 -0.81
CA GLN A 343 11.74 -11.90 -1.69
C GLN A 343 12.96 -12.21 -2.57
N GLN A 344 14.00 -12.82 -2.00
CA GLN A 344 15.19 -13.20 -2.76
C GLN A 344 14.89 -14.24 -3.86
N ALA A 345 14.08 -15.25 -3.53
CA ALA A 345 13.68 -16.27 -4.50
C ALA A 345 12.90 -15.66 -5.66
N PHE A 346 11.91 -14.82 -5.34
CA PHE A 346 11.12 -14.15 -6.37
C PHE A 346 11.98 -13.20 -7.22
N HIS A 347 12.85 -12.41 -6.59
CA HIS A 347 13.77 -11.51 -7.27
C HIS A 347 14.67 -12.26 -8.26
N ALA A 348 15.24 -13.40 -7.86
CA ALA A 348 16.11 -14.19 -8.73
C ALA A 348 15.38 -14.68 -9.99
N GLU A 349 14.13 -15.14 -9.87
CA GLU A 349 13.31 -15.53 -11.02
C GLU A 349 12.92 -14.30 -11.88
N TYR A 350 12.52 -13.22 -11.26
CA TYR A 350 12.12 -12.00 -11.97
C TYR A 350 13.27 -11.37 -12.77
N GLN A 351 14.51 -11.46 -12.30
CA GLN A 351 15.68 -10.96 -13.05
C GLN A 351 15.83 -11.63 -14.41
N ILE A 352 15.52 -12.92 -14.54
CA ILE A 352 15.54 -13.63 -15.83
C ILE A 352 14.60 -12.94 -16.84
N TRP A 353 13.39 -12.60 -16.40
CA TRP A 353 12.43 -11.86 -17.23
C TRP A 353 12.90 -10.44 -17.51
N LYS A 354 13.41 -9.74 -16.50
CA LYS A 354 13.87 -8.36 -16.61
C LYS A 354 15.01 -8.22 -17.62
N GLU A 355 15.98 -9.14 -17.60
CA GLU A 355 17.11 -9.14 -18.53
C GLU A 355 16.66 -9.45 -19.98
N MET A 356 15.69 -10.33 -20.16
CA MET A 356 15.24 -10.74 -21.49
C MET A 356 14.11 -9.89 -22.06
N GLY A 357 13.26 -9.35 -21.22
CA GLY A 357 12.01 -8.68 -21.62
C GLY A 357 12.09 -7.16 -21.70
N TYR A 358 12.98 -6.54 -20.95
CA TYR A 358 13.09 -5.07 -20.90
C TYR A 358 14.32 -4.56 -21.64
N PHE A 359 14.19 -3.42 -22.30
CA PHE A 359 15.36 -2.73 -22.85
C PHE A 359 16.29 -2.28 -21.72
N PRO A 360 17.62 -2.40 -21.89
CA PRO A 360 18.57 -1.79 -20.98
C PRO A 360 18.31 -0.27 -20.86
N ARG A 361 18.42 0.29 -19.65
CA ARG A 361 18.14 1.72 -19.41
C ARG A 361 19.06 2.68 -20.15
N ASP A 362 20.22 2.23 -20.58
CA ASP A 362 21.21 2.95 -21.37
C ASP A 362 21.12 2.65 -22.88
N PHE A 363 20.16 1.83 -23.30
CA PHE A 363 19.92 1.55 -24.72
C PHE A 363 19.51 2.82 -25.45
N LYS A 364 20.24 3.16 -26.54
CA LYS A 364 20.04 4.36 -27.38
C LYS A 364 19.54 3.98 -28.76
#